data_3d7310aa0f43a70e5f860d5b2826374f
#
_entry.id   3d7310aa0f43a70e5f860d5b2826374f
#
_cell.length_a   1.000
_cell.length_b   1.000
_cell.length_c   1.000
_cell.angle_alpha   90.00
_cell.angle_beta   90.00
_cell.angle_gamma   90.00
#
_symmetry.space_group_name_H-M   'P 1'
#
loop_
_entity.id
_entity.type
_entity.pdbx_description
1 polymer ?
#
loop_
_entity_poly.entity_id
_entity_poly.type
_entity_poly.pdbx_seq_one_letter_code
_entity_poly.pdbx_strand_id
1 'polypeptide(L)' 'MYGSIEAGGTKFVCAIATDELEIVNRESFPTTTPEETMKNVLDFFSPYK' A
#
# COMPACT_ATOMS: atom_id res chain seq x y z
N MET A 1 13.98 -3.75 3.07
CA MET A 1 12.89 -2.98 2.47
C MET A 1 11.67 -3.05 3.37
N TYR A 2 11.01 -1.93 3.55
CA TYR A 2 9.86 -1.84 4.46
C TYR A 2 8.61 -1.52 3.68
N GLY A 3 7.51 -2.18 4.06
CA GLY A 3 6.21 -1.85 3.52
C GLY A 3 5.35 -1.21 4.60
N SER A 4 4.52 -0.25 4.24
CA SER A 4 3.60 0.35 5.19
C SER A 4 2.22 0.50 4.58
N ILE A 5 1.22 0.43 5.44
CA ILE A 5 -0.17 0.59 5.05
C ILE A 5 -0.81 1.54 6.05
N GLU A 6 -1.41 2.61 5.55
CA GLU A 6 -2.18 3.52 6.37
C GLU A 6 -3.64 3.40 5.95
N ALA A 7 -4.48 2.95 6.87
CA ALA A 7 -5.89 2.73 6.59
C ALA A 7 -6.73 3.87 7.14
N GLY A 8 -7.47 4.52 6.26
CA GLY A 8 -8.43 5.54 6.67
C GLY A 8 -9.84 5.14 6.30
N GLY A 9 -10.81 5.93 6.75
CA GLY A 9 -12.21 5.65 6.45
C GLY A 9 -12.56 5.80 4.97
N THR A 10 -11.82 6.61 4.24
CA THR A 10 -12.10 6.88 2.84
C THR A 10 -11.05 6.37 1.87
N LYS A 11 -9.85 6.08 2.36
CA LYS A 11 -8.77 5.61 1.49
C LYS A 11 -7.73 4.81 2.26
N PHE A 12 -6.98 4.00 1.51
CA PHE A 12 -5.80 3.31 2.00
C PHE A 12 -4.58 3.88 1.29
N VAL A 13 -3.50 4.07 2.02
CA VAL A 13 -2.23 4.50 1.43
C VAL A 13 -1.20 3.40 1.68
N CYS A 14 -0.58 2.92 0.60
CA CYS A 14 0.46 1.90 0.67
C CYS A 14 1.78 2.51 0.23
N ALA A 15 2.86 2.13 0.89
CA ALA A 15 4.18 2.64 0.55
C ALA A 15 5.25 1.58 0.74
N ILE A 16 6.29 1.67 -0.07
CA ILE A 16 7.49 0.84 0.05
C ILE A 16 8.66 1.77 0.25
N ALA A 17 9.48 1.46 1.24
CA ALA A 17 10.67 2.25 1.53
C ALA A 17 11.90 1.34 1.61
N THR A 18 13.07 1.91 1.33
CA THR A 18 14.34 1.21 1.48
C THR A 18 14.73 1.15 2.95
N ASP A 19 15.84 0.45 3.24
CA ASP A 19 16.39 0.38 4.58
C ASP A 19 16.85 1.75 5.08
N GLU A 20 17.07 2.68 4.18
CA GLU A 20 17.42 4.06 4.51
C GLU A 20 16.19 4.95 4.66
N LEU A 21 15.00 4.36 4.62
CA LEU A 21 13.71 5.04 4.75
C LEU A 21 13.40 5.98 3.60
N GLU A 22 13.98 5.73 2.43
CA GLU A 22 13.61 6.44 1.23
C GLU A 22 12.39 5.77 0.60
N ILE A 23 11.36 6.54 0.29
CA ILE A 23 10.16 5.99 -0.33
C ILE A 23 10.43 5.67 -1.78
N VAL A 24 10.32 4.38 -2.12
CA VAL A 24 10.52 3.89 -3.47
C VAL A 24 9.24 4.03 -4.28
N ASN A 25 8.11 3.73 -3.65
CA ASN A 25 6.82 3.82 -4.33
C ASN A 25 5.73 4.09 -3.29
N ARG A 26 4.74 4.84 -3.69
CA ARG A 26 3.61 5.16 -2.81
C ARG A 26 2.37 5.30 -3.65
N GLU A 27 1.28 4.73 -3.17
CA GLU A 27 0.03 4.81 -3.90
C GLU A 27 -1.14 4.83 -2.93
N SER A 28 -2.19 5.57 -3.28
CA SER A 28 -3.39 5.58 -2.47
C SER A 28 -4.55 5.01 -3.27
N PHE A 29 -5.42 4.29 -2.56
CA PHE A 29 -6.57 3.64 -3.16
C PHE A 29 -7.82 4.06 -2.40
N PRO A 30 -8.93 4.29 -3.09
CA PRO A 30 -10.19 4.55 -2.38
C PRO A 30 -10.62 3.30 -1.61
N THR A 31 -11.18 3.51 -0.42
CA THR A 31 -11.73 2.41 0.34
C THR A 31 -13.07 2.03 -0.27
N THR A 32 -13.15 0.83 -0.83
CA THR A 32 -14.35 0.29 -1.44
C THR A 32 -14.82 -0.89 -0.61
N THR A 33 -15.09 -2.03 -1.25
CA THR A 33 -15.39 -3.23 -0.47
C THR A 33 -14.10 -3.79 0.14
N PRO A 34 -14.19 -4.53 1.25
CA PRO A 34 -12.99 -5.13 1.84
C PRO A 34 -12.23 -6.01 0.86
N GLU A 35 -12.94 -6.73 0.00
CA GLU A 35 -12.30 -7.61 -0.98
C GLU A 35 -11.51 -6.83 -2.02
N GLU A 36 -12.11 -5.78 -2.57
CA GLU A 36 -11.43 -4.94 -3.56
C GLU A 36 -10.25 -4.19 -2.96
N THR A 37 -10.42 -3.66 -1.76
CA THR A 37 -9.36 -2.94 -1.08
C THR A 37 -8.17 -3.86 -0.83
N MET A 38 -8.43 -5.07 -0.35
CA MET A 38 -7.36 -6.03 -0.09
C MET A 38 -6.67 -6.44 -1.39
N LYS A 39 -7.42 -6.62 -2.45
CA LYS A 39 -6.84 -6.94 -3.76
C LYS A 39 -5.89 -5.84 -4.22
N ASN A 40 -6.28 -4.58 -4.09
CA ASN A 40 -5.43 -3.46 -4.46
C ASN A 40 -4.15 -3.43 -3.64
N VAL A 41 -4.26 -3.68 -2.34
CA VAL A 41 -3.10 -3.73 -1.46
C VAL A 41 -2.15 -4.86 -1.87
N LEU A 42 -2.68 -6.04 -2.12
CA LEU A 42 -1.86 -7.18 -2.54
C LEU A 42 -1.20 -6.94 -3.89
N ASP A 43 -1.91 -6.35 -4.82
CA ASP A 43 -1.36 -6.02 -6.14
C ASP A 43 -0.22 -4.99 -6.01
N PHE A 44 -0.37 -4.03 -5.11
CA PHE A 44 0.66 -3.03 -4.90
C PHE A 44 1.97 -3.67 -4.41
N PHE A 45 1.88 -4.60 -3.47
CA PHE A 45 3.06 -5.21 -2.89
C PHE A 45 3.60 -6.40 -3.69
N SER A 46 2.86 -6.87 -4.66
CA SER A 46 3.24 -8.05 -5.44
C SER A 46 4.64 -7.97 -6.07
N PRO A 47 5.04 -6.85 -6.71
CA PRO A 47 6.37 -6.75 -7.30
C PRO A 47 7.52 -6.77 -6.30
N TYR A 48 7.22 -6.65 -5.01
CA TYR A 48 8.24 -6.52 -3.97
C TYR A 48 8.40 -7.77 -3.10
N LYS A 49 7.78 -8.86 -3.50
CA LYS A 49 7.91 -10.12 -2.77
C LYS A 49 9.30 -10.73 -2.95
#